data_3ee930ecf941aba63bea1e7a5b1a076f
#
_entry.id   3ee930ecf941aba63bea1e7a5b1a076f
#
_cell.length_a   1.000
_cell.length_b   1.000
_cell.length_c   1.000
_cell.angle_alpha   90.00
_cell.angle_beta   90.00
_cell.angle_gamma   90.00
#
_symmetry.space_group_name_H-M   'P 1'
#
loop_
_entity.id
_entity.type
_entity.pdbx_description
1 polymer ?
#
loop_
_entity_poly.entity_id
_entity_poly.type
_entity_poly.pdbx_seq_one_letter_code
_entity_poly.pdbx_strand_id
1 'polypeptide(L)'
;KSSRRQGRAAAEDPNVRRTVAKFEVKIAAMKYNGLRYLTKQIKGEPLTSETSVNKLHRASLEIEMDDFAIELSGQAGLQLRGGEEAVDGGTWSKGALNWPNVVIGGGTPNIQRNIIAERILGQPKD
;
A
#
# COMPACT_ATOMS: atom_id res chain seq x y z
N LYS A 1 -2.02 -11.16 20.80
CA LYS A 1 -0.61 -11.43 21.22
C LYS A 1 0.28 -10.39 20.54
N SER A 2 1.06 -9.62 21.31
CA SER A 2 1.99 -8.66 20.71
C SER A 2 3.13 -9.42 20.03
N SER A 3 3.44 -9.09 18.78
CA SER A 3 4.60 -9.66 18.05
C SER A 3 5.89 -9.38 18.82
N ARG A 4 6.75 -10.39 18.93
CA ARG A 4 8.04 -10.28 19.59
C ARG A 4 9.17 -10.51 18.59
N ARG A 5 10.21 -9.69 18.66
CA ARG A 5 11.43 -9.84 17.88
C ARG A 5 12.61 -9.94 18.86
N GLN A 6 13.39 -11.00 18.78
CA GLN A 6 14.53 -11.25 19.70
C GLN A 6 14.13 -11.15 21.20
N GLY A 7 12.95 -11.66 21.56
CA GLY A 7 12.46 -11.67 22.95
C GLY A 7 11.86 -10.34 23.45
N ARG A 8 11.96 -9.24 22.67
CA ARG A 8 11.38 -7.92 22.99
C ARG A 8 10.10 -7.68 22.21
N ALA A 9 9.27 -6.75 22.69
CA ALA A 9 8.09 -6.32 21.93
C ALA A 9 8.56 -5.69 20.60
N ALA A 10 7.95 -6.07 19.49
CA ALA A 10 8.33 -5.54 18.17
C ALA A 10 8.24 -4.01 18.09
N ALA A 11 7.31 -3.41 18.83
CA ALA A 11 7.16 -1.95 18.93
C ALA A 11 8.37 -1.24 19.58
N GLU A 12 9.25 -1.96 20.25
CA GLU A 12 10.49 -1.42 20.84
C GLU A 12 11.67 -1.45 19.87
N ASP A 13 11.57 -2.25 18.79
CA ASP A 13 12.63 -2.32 17.76
C ASP A 13 12.66 -1.03 16.93
N PRO A 14 13.79 -0.29 16.90
CA PRO A 14 13.90 0.94 16.13
C PRO A 14 13.64 0.77 14.63
N ASN A 15 13.94 -0.41 14.06
CA ASN A 15 13.72 -0.68 12.64
C ASN A 15 12.22 -0.87 12.36
N VAL A 16 11.51 -1.58 13.24
CA VAL A 16 10.05 -1.70 13.16
C VAL A 16 9.40 -0.32 13.23
N ARG A 17 9.76 0.48 14.22
CA ARG A 17 9.24 1.85 14.37
C ARG A 17 9.51 2.71 13.14
N ARG A 18 10.72 2.64 12.58
CA ARG A 18 11.09 3.38 11.37
C ARG A 18 10.26 2.94 10.16
N THR A 19 10.03 1.65 10.00
CA THR A 19 9.22 1.10 8.91
C THR A 19 7.77 1.54 9.04
N VAL A 20 7.18 1.44 10.22
CA VAL A 20 5.81 1.93 10.49
C VAL A 20 5.71 3.43 10.20
N ALA A 21 6.67 4.24 10.66
CA ALA A 21 6.67 5.68 10.38
C ALA A 21 6.74 5.98 8.87
N LYS A 22 7.48 5.19 8.08
CA LYS A 22 7.49 5.33 6.61
C LYS A 22 6.11 5.03 6.01
N PHE A 23 5.41 3.99 6.50
CA PHE A 23 4.06 3.70 6.04
C PHE A 23 3.10 4.84 6.37
N GLU A 24 3.16 5.39 7.58
CA GLU A 24 2.33 6.54 7.98
C GLU A 24 2.53 7.74 7.04
N VAL A 25 3.78 8.06 6.69
CA VAL A 25 4.08 9.15 5.72
C VAL A 25 3.47 8.85 4.35
N LYS A 26 3.60 7.62 3.84
CA LYS A 26 3.04 7.21 2.56
C LYS A 26 1.50 7.29 2.57
N ILE A 27 0.86 6.81 3.64
CA ILE A 27 -0.59 6.87 3.83
C ILE A 27 -1.07 8.34 3.88
N ALA A 28 -0.38 9.19 4.64
CA ALA A 28 -0.71 10.61 4.73
C ALA A 28 -0.61 11.30 3.36
N ALA A 29 0.42 11.01 2.57
CA ALA A 29 0.55 11.55 1.21
C ALA A 29 -0.64 11.16 0.31
N MET A 30 -1.06 9.89 0.36
CA MET A 30 -2.23 9.43 -0.39
C MET A 30 -3.53 10.10 0.08
N LYS A 31 -3.70 10.26 1.39
CA LYS A 31 -4.85 10.95 1.98
C LYS A 31 -4.95 12.39 1.48
N TYR A 32 -3.85 13.14 1.53
CA TYR A 32 -3.85 14.52 1.08
C TYR A 32 -4.06 14.66 -0.43
N ASN A 33 -3.52 13.74 -1.23
CA ASN A 33 -3.86 13.69 -2.66
C ASN A 33 -5.35 13.42 -2.88
N GLY A 34 -5.95 12.48 -2.12
CA GLY A 34 -7.39 12.23 -2.17
C GLY A 34 -8.22 13.47 -1.84
N LEU A 35 -7.83 14.22 -0.81
CA LEU A 35 -8.48 15.49 -0.46
C LEU A 35 -8.35 16.55 -1.57
N ARG A 36 -7.20 16.62 -2.25
CA ARG A 36 -7.02 17.50 -3.43
C ARG A 36 -7.97 17.11 -4.56
N TYR A 37 -8.12 15.82 -4.84
CA TYR A 37 -9.06 15.34 -5.87
C TYR A 37 -10.50 15.69 -5.52
N LEU A 38 -10.89 15.48 -4.26
CA LEU A 38 -12.20 15.86 -3.77
C LEU A 38 -12.45 17.36 -3.91
N THR A 39 -11.47 18.18 -3.57
CA THR A 39 -11.56 19.65 -3.72
C THR A 39 -11.78 20.07 -5.19
N LYS A 40 -11.07 19.44 -6.12
CA LYS A 40 -11.28 19.67 -7.56
C LYS A 40 -12.71 19.33 -7.97
N GLN A 41 -13.22 18.18 -7.57
CA GLN A 41 -14.59 17.76 -7.88
C GLN A 41 -15.64 18.73 -7.32
N ILE A 42 -15.48 19.20 -6.08
CA ILE A 42 -16.37 20.17 -5.46
C ILE A 42 -16.39 21.49 -6.24
N LYS A 43 -15.25 21.89 -6.82
CA LYS A 43 -15.13 23.08 -7.66
C LYS A 43 -15.62 22.88 -9.11
N GLY A 44 -16.09 21.69 -9.46
CA GLY A 44 -16.49 21.37 -10.83
C GLY A 44 -15.30 21.17 -11.80
N GLU A 45 -14.08 21.08 -11.27
CA GLU A 45 -12.89 20.83 -12.09
C GLU A 45 -12.80 19.33 -12.44
N PRO A 46 -12.44 18.98 -13.69
CA PRO A 46 -12.34 17.59 -14.09
C PRO A 46 -11.18 16.87 -13.36
N LEU A 47 -11.43 15.64 -12.92
CA LEU A 47 -10.36 14.74 -12.52
C LEU A 47 -9.65 14.25 -13.78
N THR A 48 -8.36 14.50 -13.84
CA THR A 48 -7.50 14.06 -14.93
C THR A 48 -6.75 12.78 -14.55
N SER A 49 -5.68 12.48 -15.26
CA SER A 49 -4.83 11.30 -15.02
C SER A 49 -4.06 11.32 -13.68
N GLU A 50 -4.23 12.36 -12.87
CA GLU A 50 -3.58 12.51 -11.55
C GLU A 50 -3.89 11.37 -10.59
N THR A 51 -5.07 10.74 -10.73
CA THR A 51 -5.44 9.56 -9.93
C THR A 51 -4.52 8.36 -10.16
N SER A 52 -3.82 8.32 -11.30
CA SER A 52 -2.80 7.31 -11.61
C SER A 52 -1.64 7.32 -10.61
N VAL A 53 -1.30 8.50 -10.07
CA VAL A 53 -0.27 8.64 -9.03
C VAL A 53 -0.67 7.88 -7.77
N ASN A 54 -1.90 8.06 -7.30
CA ASN A 54 -2.38 7.34 -6.12
C ASN A 54 -2.52 5.84 -6.38
N LYS A 55 -2.96 5.42 -7.58
CA LYS A 55 -3.06 4.00 -7.94
C LYS A 55 -1.69 3.34 -7.91
N LEU A 56 -0.68 3.97 -8.50
CA LEU A 56 0.69 3.44 -8.52
C LEU A 56 1.27 3.34 -7.10
N HIS A 57 1.06 4.37 -6.28
CA HIS A 57 1.56 4.43 -4.92
C HIS A 57 0.88 3.41 -4.00
N ARG A 58 -0.45 3.28 -4.12
CA ARG A 58 -1.25 2.33 -3.36
C ARG A 58 -0.79 0.89 -3.60
N ALA A 59 -0.61 0.49 -4.85
CA ALA A 59 -0.24 -0.87 -5.19
C ALA A 59 1.09 -1.29 -4.52
N SER A 60 2.10 -0.40 -4.55
CA SER A 60 3.37 -0.67 -3.87
C SER A 60 3.21 -0.71 -2.35
N LEU A 61 2.44 0.22 -1.79
CA LEU A 61 2.28 0.34 -0.35
C LEU A 61 1.54 -0.86 0.26
N GLU A 62 0.46 -1.33 -0.36
CA GLU A 62 -0.28 -2.51 0.11
C GLU A 62 0.62 -3.74 0.18
N ILE A 63 1.41 -4.01 -0.87
CA ILE A 63 2.35 -5.13 -0.89
C ILE A 63 3.41 -4.99 0.21
N GLU A 64 4.05 -3.82 0.32
CA GLU A 64 5.07 -3.57 1.33
C GLU A 64 4.53 -3.75 2.76
N MET A 65 3.27 -3.37 3.02
CA MET A 65 2.63 -3.51 4.32
C MET A 65 2.30 -4.97 4.63
N ASP A 66 1.75 -5.70 3.67
CA ASP A 66 1.42 -7.12 3.83
C ASP A 66 2.68 -7.95 4.08
N ASP A 67 3.73 -7.76 3.29
CA ASP A 67 5.01 -8.44 3.44
C ASP A 67 5.65 -8.14 4.80
N PHE A 68 5.66 -6.87 5.20
CA PHE A 68 6.20 -6.48 6.50
C PHE A 68 5.41 -7.07 7.67
N ALA A 69 4.09 -7.10 7.58
CA ALA A 69 3.25 -7.68 8.63
C ALA A 69 3.46 -9.19 8.76
N ILE A 70 3.61 -9.89 7.64
CA ILE A 70 3.94 -11.33 7.62
C ILE A 70 5.32 -11.57 8.21
N GLU A 71 6.35 -10.81 7.78
CA GLU A 71 7.70 -10.92 8.33
C GLU A 71 7.70 -10.71 9.85
N LEU A 72 6.96 -9.70 10.34
CA LEU A 72 6.88 -9.38 11.75
C LEU A 72 6.17 -10.45 12.58
N SER A 73 5.21 -11.15 11.97
CA SER A 73 4.39 -12.18 12.61
C SER A 73 4.99 -13.58 12.49
N GLY A 74 6.01 -13.78 11.63
CA GLY A 74 6.63 -15.07 11.38
C GLY A 74 5.63 -16.10 10.83
N GLN A 75 5.73 -17.35 11.26
CA GLN A 75 4.86 -18.44 10.76
C GLN A 75 3.36 -18.17 10.99
N ALA A 76 3.01 -17.51 12.09
CA ALA A 76 1.62 -17.13 12.36
C ALA A 76 1.07 -16.14 11.32
N GLY A 77 1.93 -15.30 10.75
CA GLY A 77 1.58 -14.37 9.66
C GLY A 77 1.24 -15.04 8.34
N LEU A 78 1.68 -16.27 8.12
CA LEU A 78 1.39 -17.05 6.92
C LEU A 78 0.03 -17.78 6.98
N GLN A 79 -0.58 -17.83 8.14
CA GLN A 79 -1.86 -18.53 8.31
C GLN A 79 -3.01 -17.72 7.70
N LEU A 80 -3.85 -18.42 6.93
CA LEU A 80 -5.09 -17.87 6.38
C LEU A 80 -6.20 -17.90 7.42
N ARG A 81 -7.34 -17.31 7.07
CA ARG A 81 -8.54 -17.30 7.89
C ARG A 81 -8.93 -18.72 8.33
N GLY A 82 -9.14 -18.90 9.62
CA GLY A 82 -9.46 -20.20 10.22
C GLY A 82 -8.26 -20.95 10.79
N GLY A 83 -7.03 -20.48 10.57
CA GLY A 83 -5.86 -21.01 11.27
C GLY A 83 -5.89 -20.63 12.75
N GLU A 84 -5.50 -21.54 13.64
CA GLU A 84 -5.56 -21.34 15.08
C GLU A 84 -4.71 -20.15 15.57
N GLU A 85 -3.62 -19.87 14.90
CA GLU A 85 -2.69 -18.79 15.24
C GLU A 85 -2.73 -17.62 14.24
N ALA A 86 -3.74 -17.59 13.34
CA ALA A 86 -3.85 -16.56 12.31
C ALA A 86 -3.87 -15.15 12.92
N VAL A 87 -2.87 -14.34 12.58
CA VAL A 87 -2.77 -12.94 13.03
C VAL A 87 -3.81 -12.11 12.30
N ASP A 88 -4.55 -11.29 13.04
CA ASP A 88 -5.65 -10.46 12.52
C ASP A 88 -6.63 -11.23 11.61
N GLY A 89 -6.91 -12.48 11.99
CA GLY A 89 -7.80 -13.36 11.23
C GLY A 89 -7.31 -13.70 9.83
N GLY A 90 -5.99 -13.66 9.58
CA GLY A 90 -5.38 -13.97 8.29
C GLY A 90 -5.48 -12.84 7.27
N THR A 91 -5.68 -11.61 7.73
CA THR A 91 -5.82 -10.44 6.85
C THR A 91 -4.56 -10.20 6.01
N TRP A 92 -3.39 -10.28 6.62
CA TRP A 92 -2.12 -10.01 5.97
C TRP A 92 -1.74 -11.07 4.94
N SER A 93 -1.87 -12.34 5.27
CA SER A 93 -1.64 -13.44 4.32
C SER A 93 -2.62 -13.42 3.15
N LYS A 94 -3.88 -13.07 3.40
CA LYS A 94 -4.86 -12.86 2.32
C LYS A 94 -4.48 -11.68 1.43
N GLY A 95 -4.02 -10.58 2.02
CA GLY A 95 -3.54 -9.40 1.29
C GLY A 95 -2.37 -9.75 0.39
N ALA A 96 -1.36 -10.43 0.93
CA ALA A 96 -0.19 -10.88 0.18
C ALA A 96 -0.56 -11.81 -1.00
N LEU A 97 -1.53 -12.71 -0.82
CA LEU A 97 -2.01 -13.55 -1.93
C LEU A 97 -2.83 -12.78 -2.97
N ASN A 98 -3.38 -11.64 -2.61
CA ASN A 98 -4.18 -10.81 -3.49
C ASN A 98 -3.35 -9.80 -4.32
N TRP A 99 -2.01 -9.75 -4.16
CA TRP A 99 -1.17 -8.79 -4.86
C TRP A 99 -1.37 -8.72 -6.38
N PRO A 100 -1.67 -9.84 -7.12
CA PRO A 100 -1.89 -9.73 -8.56
C PRO A 100 -3.09 -8.83 -8.88
N ASN A 101 -4.19 -8.92 -8.10
CA ASN A 101 -5.36 -8.07 -8.28
C ASN A 101 -5.03 -6.60 -7.99
N VAL A 102 -4.25 -6.33 -6.94
CA VAL A 102 -3.84 -4.97 -6.56
C VAL A 102 -2.96 -4.34 -7.65
N VAL A 103 -2.06 -5.11 -8.24
CA VAL A 103 -1.11 -4.65 -9.26
C VAL A 103 -1.77 -4.50 -10.63
N ILE A 104 -2.56 -5.49 -11.06
CA ILE A 104 -3.13 -5.56 -12.42
C ILE A 104 -4.43 -4.77 -12.51
N GLY A 105 -5.28 -4.86 -11.47
CA GLY A 105 -6.58 -4.19 -11.44
C GLY A 105 -6.48 -2.68 -11.60
N GLY A 106 -7.20 -2.11 -12.56
CA GLY A 106 -7.16 -0.69 -12.88
C GLY A 106 -5.88 -0.23 -13.59
N GLY A 107 -5.14 -1.14 -14.20
CA GLY A 107 -3.90 -0.89 -14.96
C GLY A 107 -2.63 -1.17 -14.16
N THR A 108 -1.72 -1.87 -14.81
CA THR A 108 -0.43 -2.24 -14.23
C THR A 108 0.43 -1.01 -13.89
N PRO A 109 1.47 -1.15 -13.04
CA PRO A 109 2.38 -0.05 -12.74
C PRO A 109 3.01 0.58 -13.98
N ASN A 110 3.30 -0.20 -15.02
CA ASN A 110 3.85 0.35 -16.26
C ASN A 110 2.81 1.18 -17.01
N ILE A 111 1.57 0.71 -17.11
CA ILE A 111 0.48 1.50 -17.70
C ILE A 111 0.27 2.80 -16.91
N GLN A 112 0.29 2.75 -15.58
CA GLN A 112 0.16 3.96 -14.77
C GLN A 112 1.31 4.94 -14.97
N ARG A 113 2.56 4.44 -15.09
CA ARG A 113 3.72 5.28 -15.40
C ARG A 113 3.61 5.93 -16.77
N ASN A 114 3.14 5.19 -17.78
CA ASN A 114 2.91 5.75 -19.12
C ASN A 114 1.84 6.85 -19.08
N ILE A 115 0.73 6.62 -18.40
CA ILE A 115 -0.31 7.64 -18.22
C ILE A 115 0.24 8.90 -17.55
N ILE A 116 1.07 8.75 -16.51
CA ILE A 116 1.69 9.87 -15.82
C ILE A 116 2.66 10.60 -16.78
N ALA A 117 3.53 9.86 -17.47
CA ALA A 117 4.51 10.41 -18.38
C ALA A 117 3.83 11.20 -19.51
N GLU A 118 2.88 10.59 -20.20
CA GLU A 118 2.23 11.19 -21.36
C GLU A 118 1.27 12.33 -20.98
N ARG A 119 0.39 12.08 -20.01
CA ARG A 119 -0.75 12.99 -19.74
C ARG A 119 -0.51 14.01 -18.64
N ILE A 120 0.45 13.76 -17.74
CA ILE A 120 0.79 14.70 -16.65
C ILE A 120 2.07 15.45 -16.99
N LEU A 121 3.11 14.74 -17.45
CA LEU A 121 4.41 15.33 -17.72
C LEU A 121 4.58 15.78 -19.18
N GLY A 122 3.61 15.48 -20.07
CA GLY A 122 3.64 15.90 -21.48
C GLY A 122 4.73 15.22 -22.31
N GLN A 123 5.19 14.04 -21.89
CA GLN A 123 6.19 13.30 -22.66
C GLN A 123 5.57 12.74 -23.96
N PRO A 124 6.36 12.62 -25.04
CA PRO A 124 5.88 12.04 -26.29
C PRO A 124 5.44 10.60 -26.06
N LYS A 125 4.42 10.20 -26.81
CA LYS A 125 3.94 8.82 -26.84
C LYS A 125 4.78 8.07 -27.88
N ASP A 126 5.37 6.93 -27.46
CA ASP A 126 6.05 6.00 -28.36
C ASP A 126 5.06 5.24 -29.27
#